data_7e74093cbf3cef0336c187dbb55056e3
#
_entry.id   7e74093cbf3cef0336c187dbb55056e3
#
_cell.length_a   1.000
_cell.length_b   1.000
_cell.length_c   1.000
_cell.angle_alpha   90.00
_cell.angle_beta   90.00
_cell.angle_gamma   90.00
#
_symmetry.space_group_name_H-M   'P 1'
#
loop_
_entity.id
_entity.type
_entity.pdbx_description
1 polymer ?
#
loop_
_entity_poly.entity_id
_entity_poly.type
_entity_poly.pdbx_seq_one_letter_code
_entity_poly.pdbx_strand_id
1 'polypeptide(L)'
;MGHIFKSATAVRILMLAGSILATPAVAATFDGEWNVHIASSNVACSSGVSVSIGINNGQVGSTSAMVTASGRVADAGTISVTLASGLKRAVGLGRLNGTSGSGTWRAALCSGTWTAQRI
;
A
#
# COMPACT_ATOMS: atom_id res chain seq x y z
N MET A 1 -19.26 -50.42 -18.90
CA MET A 1 -19.05 -50.00 -18.57
C MET A 1 -18.51 -49.29 -18.12
N GLY A 2 -18.30 -49.18 -18.02
CA GLY A 2 -17.74 -48.56 -17.50
C GLY A 2 -17.43 -47.72 -17.31
N HIS A 3 -17.57 -47.51 -17.28
CA HIS A 3 -17.28 -46.65 -17.01
C HIS A 3 -17.02 -45.94 -16.40
N ILE A 4 -17.09 -45.87 -16.61
CA ILE A 4 -17.02 -45.23 -16.05
C ILE A 4 -16.38 -44.66 -15.47
N PHE A 5 -15.94 -44.49 -15.29
CA PHE A 5 -15.27 -43.86 -14.58
C PHE A 5 -14.82 -42.92 -14.64
N LYS A 6 -14.87 -42.83 -15.17
CA LYS A 6 -14.59 -42.00 -15.24
C LYS A 6 -14.76 -41.10 -14.88
N SER A 7 -15.04 -40.86 -15.00
CA SER A 7 -15.44 -40.00 -14.61
C SER A 7 -14.95 -39.29 -13.80
N ALA A 8 -14.89 -39.38 -13.13
CA ALA A 8 -14.43 -38.80 -12.12
C ALA A 8 -13.54 -37.99 -12.40
N THR A 9 -12.93 -38.22 -12.79
CA THR A 9 -12.03 -37.64 -13.24
C THR A 9 -12.22 -36.36 -13.48
N ALA A 10 -12.84 -36.18 -14.04
CA ALA A 10 -12.98 -34.94 -14.46
C ALA A 10 -12.93 -34.08 -13.40
N VAL A 11 -13.30 -34.24 -12.67
CA VAL A 11 -13.35 -33.49 -11.73
C VAL A 11 -12.29 -32.99 -11.25
N ARG A 12 -11.53 -33.69 -11.01
CA ARG A 12 -10.47 -33.28 -10.47
C ARG A 12 -10.05 -32.07 -10.93
N ILE A 13 -10.07 -31.95 -11.86
CA ILE A 13 -9.64 -30.94 -12.45
C ILE A 13 -10.03 -29.75 -12.00
N LEU A 14 -11.02 -29.62 -11.88
CA LEU A 14 -11.45 -28.51 -11.58
C LEU A 14 -10.94 -27.99 -10.48
N MET A 15 -10.69 -28.58 -9.77
CA MET A 15 -10.30 -28.14 -8.64
C MET A 15 -9.21 -27.36 -8.80
N LEU A 16 -8.49 -27.63 -9.47
CA LEU A 16 -7.36 -27.07 -9.66
C LEU A 16 -7.61 -25.74 -9.91
N ALA A 17 -8.42 -25.53 -10.43
CA ALA A 17 -8.64 -24.25 -10.85
C ALA A 17 -8.70 -23.35 -9.69
N GLY A 18 -9.24 -23.75 -8.69
CA GLY A 18 -9.39 -22.84 -7.63
C GLY A 18 -8.14 -22.31 -7.07
N SER A 19 -7.18 -23.08 -7.05
CA SER A 19 -6.00 -22.64 -6.40
C SER A 19 -5.37 -21.46 -7.06
N ILE A 20 -5.52 -21.28 -8.26
CA ILE A 20 -4.92 -20.25 -8.92
C ILE A 20 -5.46 -18.94 -8.58
N LEU A 21 -6.65 -18.88 -8.22
CA LEU A 21 -7.26 -17.64 -8.00
C LEU A 21 -6.90 -16.93 -6.76
N ALA A 22 -6.38 -17.57 -5.83
CA ALA A 22 -6.13 -16.94 -4.58
C ALA A 22 -5.06 -15.89 -4.60
N THR A 23 -4.12 -16.01 -5.47
CA THR A 23 -2.95 -15.18 -5.43
C THR A 23 -3.16 -13.69 -5.67
N PRO A 24 -3.87 -13.28 -6.66
CA PRO A 24 -4.01 -11.87 -6.94
C PRO A 24 -4.76 -11.08 -5.88
N ALA A 25 -5.59 -11.73 -5.14
CA ALA A 25 -6.39 -11.03 -4.17
C ALA A 25 -5.58 -10.39 -3.06
N VAL A 26 -4.45 -10.96 -2.71
CA VAL A 26 -3.66 -10.45 -1.61
C VAL A 26 -3.01 -9.13 -1.98
N ALA A 27 -2.57 -8.95 -3.21
CA ALA A 27 -1.90 -7.75 -3.61
C ALA A 27 -2.81 -6.51 -3.59
N ALA A 28 -4.11 -6.70 -3.68
CA ALA A 28 -5.04 -5.59 -3.72
C ALA A 28 -5.57 -5.18 -2.34
N THR A 29 -5.08 -5.81 -1.27
CA THR A 29 -5.63 -5.58 0.06
C THR A 29 -5.57 -4.13 0.51
N PHE A 30 -4.52 -3.42 0.13
CA PHE A 30 -4.34 -2.04 0.57
C PHE A 30 -4.63 -1.03 -0.54
N ASP A 31 -5.17 -1.47 -1.66
CA ASP A 31 -5.47 -0.57 -2.76
C ASP A 31 -6.56 0.42 -2.36
N GLY A 32 -6.48 1.60 -2.89
CA GLY A 32 -7.44 2.66 -2.64
C GLY A 32 -6.76 3.98 -2.38
N GLU A 33 -7.53 4.94 -1.95
CA GLU A 33 -7.03 6.26 -1.64
C GLU A 33 -6.84 6.37 -0.12
N TRP A 34 -5.73 6.95 0.29
CA TRP A 34 -5.36 7.05 1.69
C TRP A 34 -5.04 8.49 2.03
N ASN A 35 -5.50 8.91 3.20
CA ASN A 35 -5.18 10.23 3.72
C ASN A 35 -4.05 10.06 4.73
N VAL A 36 -2.93 10.72 4.51
CA VAL A 36 -1.74 10.62 5.35
C VAL A 36 -1.55 11.91 6.11
N HIS A 37 -1.48 11.81 7.42
CA HIS A 37 -1.26 12.94 8.30
C HIS A 37 0.19 12.91 8.81
N ILE A 38 0.91 13.98 8.59
CA ILE A 38 2.34 14.05 8.86
C ILE A 38 2.61 14.97 10.05
N ALA A 39 3.36 14.48 11.01
CA ALA A 39 3.75 15.25 12.18
C ALA A 39 5.27 15.32 12.24
N SER A 40 5.78 16.45 12.65
CA SER A 40 7.22 16.63 12.80
C SER A 40 7.62 16.60 14.28
N SER A 41 8.77 16.03 14.56
CA SER A 41 9.30 16.03 15.90
C SER A 41 10.10 17.30 16.18
N ASN A 42 10.28 18.17 15.18
CA ASN A 42 11.04 19.40 15.34
C ASN A 42 10.11 20.58 15.08
N VAL A 43 9.98 21.48 16.05
CA VAL A 43 9.08 22.62 15.94
C VAL A 43 9.45 23.57 14.81
N ALA A 44 10.67 23.53 14.34
CA ALA A 44 11.07 24.37 13.21
C ALA A 44 10.56 23.83 11.87
N CYS A 45 10.05 22.61 11.85
CA CYS A 45 9.56 21.98 10.64
C CYS A 45 8.04 22.01 10.64
N SER A 46 7.46 21.95 9.45
CA SER A 46 6.00 21.92 9.32
C SER A 46 5.42 20.68 9.96
N SER A 47 4.29 20.83 10.61
CA SER A 47 3.59 19.73 11.24
C SER A 47 2.11 19.88 10.96
N GLY A 48 1.37 18.79 11.08
CA GLY A 48 -0.06 18.83 10.84
C GLY A 48 -0.43 18.86 9.36
N VAL A 49 0.47 18.45 8.50
CA VAL A 49 0.23 18.44 7.06
C VAL A 49 -0.49 17.15 6.67
N SER A 50 -1.48 17.26 5.81
CA SER A 50 -2.19 16.09 5.28
C SER A 50 -1.95 15.97 3.78
N VAL A 51 -1.71 14.75 3.32
CA VAL A 51 -1.46 14.46 1.93
C VAL A 51 -2.28 13.25 1.53
N SER A 52 -2.84 13.26 0.33
CA SER A 52 -3.54 12.09 -0.20
C SER A 52 -2.60 11.31 -1.11
N ILE A 53 -2.60 10.00 -0.95
CA ILE A 53 -1.88 9.12 -1.84
C ILE A 53 -2.81 8.03 -2.33
N GLY A 54 -2.50 7.45 -3.47
CA GLY A 54 -3.25 6.32 -4.01
C GLY A 54 -2.37 5.09 -3.99
N ILE A 55 -2.97 3.94 -3.74
CA ILE A 55 -2.28 2.66 -3.81
C ILE A 55 -3.02 1.81 -4.84
N ASN A 56 -2.28 1.27 -5.80
CA ASN A 56 -2.84 0.45 -6.85
C ASN A 56 -1.87 -0.70 -7.13
N ASN A 57 -2.30 -1.92 -6.87
CA ASN A 57 -1.50 -3.12 -7.02
C ASN A 57 -0.19 -3.01 -6.23
N GLY A 58 -0.29 -2.48 -5.03
CA GLY A 58 0.88 -2.33 -4.16
C GLY A 58 1.82 -1.20 -4.54
N GLN A 59 1.46 -0.38 -5.51
CA GLN A 59 2.29 0.75 -5.91
C GLN A 59 1.65 2.05 -5.44
N VAL A 60 2.46 2.91 -4.84
CA VAL A 60 2.00 4.19 -4.34
C VAL A 60 2.16 5.24 -5.43
N GLY A 61 1.13 6.06 -5.59
CA GLY A 61 1.17 7.18 -6.53
C GLY A 61 0.54 8.40 -5.92
N SER A 62 0.76 9.56 -6.54
CA SER A 62 0.20 10.78 -6.04
C SER A 62 -1.20 10.99 -6.58
N THR A 63 -2.05 11.63 -5.79
CA THR A 63 -3.36 12.05 -6.22
C THR A 63 -3.44 13.57 -6.28
N SER A 64 -2.32 14.25 -6.08
CA SER A 64 -2.24 15.71 -6.10
C SER A 64 -1.16 16.16 -7.06
N ALA A 65 -1.39 17.24 -7.76
CA ALA A 65 -0.39 17.80 -8.66
C ALA A 65 0.74 18.51 -7.92
N MET A 66 0.52 18.89 -6.68
CA MET A 66 1.50 19.64 -5.90
C MET A 66 2.58 18.77 -5.30
N VAL A 67 2.28 17.51 -5.05
CA VAL A 67 3.20 16.58 -4.41
C VAL A 67 3.24 15.30 -5.22
N THR A 68 4.44 14.86 -5.54
CA THR A 68 4.62 13.58 -6.22
C THR A 68 4.88 12.51 -5.18
N ALA A 69 4.14 11.42 -5.25
CA ALA A 69 4.34 10.29 -4.34
C ALA A 69 4.69 9.05 -5.15
N SER A 70 5.60 8.26 -4.63
CA SER A 70 5.96 6.97 -5.23
C SER A 70 6.34 6.02 -4.12
N GLY A 71 6.31 4.74 -4.38
CA GLY A 71 6.68 3.75 -3.39
C GLY A 71 5.97 2.43 -3.58
N ARG A 72 6.08 1.57 -2.58
CA ARG A 72 5.54 0.24 -2.61
C ARG A 72 4.97 -0.20 -1.29
N VAL A 73 3.97 -1.06 -1.37
CA VAL A 73 3.38 -1.72 -0.22
C VAL A 73 3.55 -3.22 -0.42
N ALA A 74 4.18 -3.88 0.53
CA ALA A 74 4.32 -5.33 0.49
C ALA A 74 3.04 -6.01 0.96
N ASP A 75 2.89 -7.28 0.65
CA ASP A 75 1.69 -8.04 1.01
C ASP A 75 1.39 -7.99 2.50
N ALA A 76 2.42 -7.97 3.31
CA ALA A 76 2.25 -7.94 4.77
C ALA A 76 1.92 -6.54 5.30
N GLY A 77 1.91 -5.53 4.44
CA GLY A 77 1.57 -4.18 4.85
C GLY A 77 2.74 -3.24 5.04
N THR A 78 3.96 -3.72 4.92
CA THR A 78 5.13 -2.83 5.03
C THR A 78 5.11 -1.85 3.87
N ILE A 79 5.24 -0.57 4.16
CA ILE A 79 5.14 0.47 3.15
C ILE A 79 6.38 1.36 3.15
N SER A 80 6.83 1.70 1.96
CA SER A 80 7.93 2.63 1.74
C SER A 80 7.47 3.66 0.72
N VAL A 81 7.54 4.94 1.07
CA VAL A 81 7.02 6.02 0.24
C VAL A 81 8.02 7.15 0.14
N THR A 82 8.17 7.70 -1.05
CA THR A 82 8.93 8.92 -1.25
C THR A 82 7.96 10.01 -1.69
N LEU A 83 7.99 11.13 -0.99
CA LEU A 83 7.21 12.31 -1.36
C LEU A 83 8.17 13.39 -1.85
N ALA A 84 7.81 14.06 -2.91
CA ALA A 84 8.61 15.14 -3.44
C ALA A 84 7.73 16.33 -3.81
N SER A 85 8.20 17.53 -3.51
CA SER A 85 7.50 18.74 -3.86
C SER A 85 8.58 19.77 -4.20
N GLY A 86 8.77 20.03 -5.47
CA GLY A 86 9.86 20.87 -5.94
C GLY A 86 11.20 20.21 -5.63
N LEU A 87 12.07 20.89 -4.92
CA LEU A 87 13.36 20.35 -4.53
C LEU A 87 13.33 19.64 -3.19
N LYS A 88 12.20 19.64 -2.51
CA LYS A 88 12.07 19.00 -1.21
C LYS A 88 11.66 17.54 -1.39
N ARG A 89 12.22 16.69 -0.55
CA ARG A 89 11.97 15.25 -0.61
C ARG A 89 11.94 14.67 0.78
N ALA A 90 11.04 13.74 0.99
CA ALA A 90 10.92 13.02 2.25
C ALA A 90 10.69 11.54 1.97
N VAL A 91 11.21 10.69 2.83
CA VAL A 91 11.02 9.24 2.72
C VAL A 91 10.30 8.77 3.96
N GLY A 92 9.23 8.03 3.77
CA GLY A 92 8.45 7.46 4.85
C GLY A 92 8.53 5.94 4.83
N LEU A 93 8.61 5.37 6.03
CA LEU A 93 8.60 3.92 6.20
C LEU A 93 7.59 3.58 7.28
N GLY A 94 6.92 2.48 7.14
CA GLY A 94 5.97 2.07 8.15
C GLY A 94 5.18 0.84 7.76
N ARG A 95 3.97 0.75 8.29
CA ARG A 95 3.15 -0.42 8.07
C ARG A 95 1.68 -0.03 7.99
N LEU A 96 1.00 -0.65 7.04
CA LEU A 96 -0.44 -0.56 6.92
C LEU A 96 -1.08 -1.81 7.52
N ASN A 97 -2.24 -1.66 8.13
CA ASN A 97 -2.97 -2.75 8.71
C ASN A 97 -4.45 -2.46 8.54
N GLY A 98 -5.13 -3.21 7.70
CA GLY A 98 -6.53 -2.96 7.40
C GLY A 98 -6.72 -1.62 6.72
N THR A 99 -7.38 -0.70 7.36
CA THR A 99 -7.68 0.62 6.80
C THR A 99 -6.87 1.74 7.46
N SER A 100 -5.87 1.39 8.25
CA SER A 100 -5.04 2.38 8.92
C SER A 100 -3.56 2.06 8.77
N GLY A 101 -2.71 3.00 9.10
CA GLY A 101 -1.29 2.80 9.04
C GLY A 101 -0.53 3.84 9.82
N SER A 102 0.74 3.58 10.05
CA SER A 102 1.60 4.51 10.75
C SER A 102 3.06 4.20 10.46
N GLY A 103 3.90 5.15 10.76
CA GLY A 103 5.32 4.97 10.57
C GLY A 103 6.10 6.23 10.87
N THR A 104 7.31 6.28 10.33
CA THR A 104 8.20 7.40 10.51
C THR A 104 8.59 7.97 9.15
N TRP A 105 9.06 9.19 9.14
CA TRP A 105 9.53 9.81 7.90
C TRP A 105 10.79 10.64 8.19
N ARG A 106 11.52 10.89 7.13
CA ARG A 106 12.77 11.62 7.24
C ARG A 106 12.99 12.45 5.99
N ALA A 107 13.45 13.66 6.16
CA ALA A 107 13.87 14.56 5.10
C ALA A 107 15.25 15.08 5.46
N ALA A 108 15.78 16.03 4.70
CA ALA A 108 17.14 16.51 4.93
C ALA A 108 17.34 17.08 6.33
N LEU A 109 16.44 17.92 6.78
CA LEU A 109 16.58 18.59 8.07
C LEU A 109 15.46 18.30 9.05
N CYS A 110 14.50 17.49 8.65
CA CYS A 110 13.31 17.24 9.46
C CYS A 110 13.00 15.77 9.50
N SER A 111 12.34 15.33 10.55
CA SER A 111 11.87 13.96 10.67
C SER A 111 10.64 13.95 11.57
N GLY A 112 9.97 12.84 11.64
CA GLY A 112 8.80 12.71 12.48
C GLY A 112 8.06 11.42 12.24
N THR A 113 6.76 11.45 12.49
CA THR A 113 5.89 10.30 12.35
C THR A 113 4.76 10.62 11.40
N TRP A 114 4.10 9.60 10.90
CA TRP A 114 2.92 9.76 10.07
C TRP A 114 1.88 8.71 10.45
N THR A 115 0.63 9.06 10.21
CA THR A 115 -0.48 8.13 10.33
C THR A 115 -1.27 8.19 9.05
N ALA A 116 -1.95 7.12 8.71
CA ALA A 116 -2.72 7.04 7.48
C ALA A 116 -4.05 6.38 7.71
N GLN A 117 -5.03 6.80 6.94
CA GLN A 117 -6.36 6.24 7.02
C GLN A 117 -6.88 6.08 5.59
N ARG A 118 -7.42 4.91 5.28
CA ARG A 118 -8.01 4.71 3.96
C ARG A 118 -9.34 5.48 3.90
N ILE A 119 -9.54 6.16 2.82
CA ILE A 119 -10.74 6.95 2.62
C ILE A 119 -11.88 6.10 2.08
#